data_0d9d59cf1f6375b6a9575db2de6fccb3
#
_entry.id   0d9d59cf1f6375b6a9575db2de6fccb3
#
_cell.length_a   1.000
_cell.length_b   1.000
_cell.length_c   1.000
_cell.angle_alpha   90.00
_cell.angle_beta   90.00
_cell.angle_gamma   90.00
#
_symmetry.space_group_name_H-M   'P 1'
#
loop_
_entity.id
_entity.type
_entity.pdbx_description
1 polymer ?
#
loop_
_entity_poly.entity_id
_entity_poly.type
_entity_poly.pdbx_seq_one_letter_code
_entity_poly.pdbx_strand_id
1 'polypeptide(L)'
;MTMTQAADRARIERVVAAVAWPIVVVLLALGIAGLVAWLDHRPQDFGRPELTWTRDEAVGVELDAATTELSGIANQVEQLGLLGRGSLAALTARDFDLLDRTIASGTVLANDLRDEGTALRAKLLAMPMSEPDTRLHLSPATVDRYGALVAALDATNGFAGSWARLVQGSLSAGRLTALLDGHDERIVSGIEAGVTGDWPNALARIDAATALLAEAEALRDELQNTVDVDTLNEWLRRNRDYDVALRALYVVSAKSPTRVTPEIRAALAAEKTARDALPRDTANLGIILAEIARGGLNQAVIGIEEARARLADALAAAGEPAAQD
;
A
#
# COMPACT_ATOMS: atom_id res chain seq x y z
N MET A 1 -18.69 -67.96 8.24
CA MET A 1 -19.50 -66.69 8.19
C MET A 1 -19.23 -65.82 9.44
N THR A 2 -18.03 -65.38 9.74
CA THR A 2 -17.72 -64.64 11.01
C THR A 2 -16.60 -63.63 10.94
N MET A 3 -15.93 -63.41 9.81
CA MET A 3 -14.82 -62.41 9.73
C MET A 3 -15.21 -61.04 9.17
N THR A 4 -16.28 -60.90 8.46
CA THR A 4 -16.71 -59.63 7.84
C THR A 4 -17.47 -58.72 8.82
N GLN A 5 -18.13 -59.23 9.83
CA GLN A 5 -18.87 -58.45 10.82
C GLN A 5 -17.98 -57.73 11.85
N ALA A 6 -16.80 -58.27 12.13
CA ALA A 6 -15.84 -57.61 13.06
C ALA A 6 -15.13 -56.42 12.45
N ALA A 7 -14.87 -56.43 11.13
CA ALA A 7 -14.22 -55.33 10.42
C ALA A 7 -15.15 -54.11 10.23
N ASP A 8 -16.43 -54.35 10.03
CA ASP A 8 -17.41 -53.27 9.89
C ASP A 8 -17.74 -52.56 11.22
N ARG A 9 -17.78 -53.30 12.34
CA ARG A 9 -17.92 -52.68 13.67
C ARG A 9 -16.74 -51.78 14.03
N ALA A 10 -15.49 -52.23 13.78
CA ALA A 10 -14.31 -51.41 14.06
C ALA A 10 -14.17 -50.20 13.15
N ARG A 11 -14.84 -50.18 11.98
CA ARG A 11 -14.91 -49.02 11.08
C ARG A 11 -15.96 -48.00 11.57
N ILE A 12 -17.13 -48.48 11.98
CA ILE A 12 -18.21 -47.66 12.53
C ILE A 12 -17.76 -47.00 13.83
N GLU A 13 -17.10 -47.73 14.73
CA GLU A 13 -16.57 -47.15 15.98
C GLU A 13 -15.53 -46.05 15.74
N ARG A 14 -14.64 -46.21 14.74
CA ARG A 14 -13.68 -45.15 14.38
C ARG A 14 -14.31 -43.93 13.74
N VAL A 15 -15.35 -44.09 12.91
CA VAL A 15 -16.07 -42.99 12.30
C VAL A 15 -16.92 -42.23 13.36
N VAL A 16 -17.57 -42.98 14.26
CA VAL A 16 -18.34 -42.39 15.36
C VAL A 16 -17.40 -41.66 16.33
N ALA A 17 -16.25 -42.20 16.67
CA ALA A 17 -15.27 -41.54 17.51
C ALA A 17 -14.67 -40.27 16.83
N ALA A 18 -14.43 -40.31 15.52
CA ALA A 18 -13.92 -39.16 14.76
C ALA A 18 -14.92 -38.00 14.63
N VAL A 19 -16.21 -38.30 14.69
CA VAL A 19 -17.28 -37.26 14.62
C VAL A 19 -17.70 -36.81 16.03
N ALA A 20 -17.76 -37.74 16.98
CA ALA A 20 -18.18 -37.42 18.35
C ALA A 20 -17.13 -36.61 19.11
N TRP A 21 -15.83 -36.85 18.87
CA TRP A 21 -14.76 -36.15 19.57
C TRP A 21 -14.74 -34.63 19.33
N PRO A 22 -14.81 -34.12 18.07
CA PRO A 22 -14.89 -32.68 17.84
C PRO A 22 -16.18 -32.03 18.42
N ILE A 23 -17.32 -32.77 18.43
CA ILE A 23 -18.54 -32.26 19.05
C ILE A 23 -18.37 -32.14 20.56
N VAL A 24 -17.72 -33.10 21.21
CA VAL A 24 -17.43 -33.03 22.67
C VAL A 24 -16.47 -31.88 22.97
N VAL A 25 -15.46 -31.64 22.12
CA VAL A 25 -14.53 -30.51 22.28
C VAL A 25 -15.25 -29.17 22.12
N VAL A 26 -16.14 -29.03 21.14
CA VAL A 26 -16.95 -27.83 20.94
C VAL A 26 -17.91 -27.60 22.10
N LEU A 27 -18.57 -28.64 22.61
CA LEU A 27 -19.46 -28.53 23.77
C LEU A 27 -18.68 -28.20 25.06
N LEU A 28 -17.47 -28.73 25.24
CA LEU A 28 -16.58 -28.36 26.34
C LEU A 28 -16.12 -26.91 26.23
N ALA A 29 -15.74 -26.48 25.03
CA ALA A 29 -15.35 -25.09 24.78
C ALA A 29 -16.50 -24.10 25.04
N LEU A 30 -17.71 -24.43 24.60
CA LEU A 30 -18.92 -23.65 24.87
C LEU A 30 -19.29 -23.68 26.37
N GLY A 31 -19.13 -24.84 27.02
CA GLY A 31 -19.36 -24.98 28.46
C GLY A 31 -18.38 -24.17 29.30
N ILE A 32 -17.09 -24.13 28.91
CA ILE A 32 -16.07 -23.31 29.58
C ILE A 32 -16.31 -21.82 29.30
N ALA A 33 -16.67 -21.44 28.07
CA ALA A 33 -17.01 -20.06 27.74
C ALA A 33 -18.25 -19.58 28.52
N GLY A 34 -19.30 -20.44 28.64
CA GLY A 34 -20.46 -20.19 29.47
C GLY A 34 -20.15 -20.09 30.97
N LEU A 35 -19.22 -20.90 31.47
CA LEU A 35 -18.76 -20.85 32.86
C LEU A 35 -17.94 -19.60 33.16
N VAL A 36 -17.08 -19.21 32.25
CA VAL A 36 -16.29 -17.96 32.37
C VAL A 36 -17.24 -16.75 32.32
N ALA A 37 -18.17 -16.71 31.40
CA ALA A 37 -19.20 -15.67 31.34
C ALA A 37 -20.07 -15.65 32.61
N TRP A 38 -20.42 -16.83 33.18
CA TRP A 38 -21.18 -16.90 34.41
C TRP A 38 -20.35 -16.52 35.66
N LEU A 39 -19.04 -16.79 35.67
CA LEU A 39 -18.13 -16.37 36.77
C LEU A 39 -17.82 -14.87 36.71
N ASP A 40 -17.79 -14.29 35.50
CA ASP A 40 -17.64 -12.85 35.29
C ASP A 40 -18.93 -12.08 35.67
N HIS A 41 -20.10 -12.77 35.64
CA HIS A 41 -21.40 -12.23 36.04
C HIS A 41 -21.74 -12.50 37.51
N ARG A 42 -20.73 -12.58 38.41
CA ARG A 42 -21.06 -12.60 39.82
C ARG A 42 -21.63 -11.23 40.24
N PRO A 43 -22.87 -11.19 40.76
CA PRO A 43 -23.49 -9.94 41.17
C PRO A 43 -22.91 -9.46 42.51
N GLN A 44 -21.63 -9.06 42.57
CA GLN A 44 -21.02 -8.52 43.78
C GLN A 44 -20.67 -7.03 43.71
N ASP A 45 -20.80 -6.40 42.54
CA ASP A 45 -20.61 -4.96 42.39
C ASP A 45 -21.93 -4.23 42.07
N PHE A 46 -22.88 -4.35 42.97
CA PHE A 46 -24.05 -3.47 42.98
C PHE A 46 -23.70 -2.10 43.56
N GLY A 47 -22.90 -1.32 42.87
CA GLY A 47 -23.07 0.11 42.92
C GLY A 47 -24.52 0.40 42.48
N ARG A 48 -25.24 1.18 43.26
CA ARG A 48 -26.67 1.49 43.10
C ARG A 48 -27.05 1.64 41.65
N PRO A 49 -27.91 0.75 41.06
CA PRO A 49 -28.21 0.76 39.62
C PRO A 49 -28.70 2.12 39.14
N GLU A 50 -29.46 2.82 39.96
CA GLU A 50 -30.04 4.14 39.68
C GLU A 50 -28.99 5.26 39.47
N LEU A 51 -27.81 5.14 40.06
CA LEU A 51 -26.71 6.11 39.87
C LEU A 51 -25.85 5.80 38.64
N THR A 52 -25.77 4.55 38.26
CA THR A 52 -25.13 4.13 36.99
C THR A 52 -25.92 4.55 35.77
N TRP A 53 -27.23 4.40 35.78
CA TRP A 53 -28.12 4.71 34.64
C TRP A 53 -28.08 6.19 34.26
N THR A 54 -28.14 7.11 35.25
CA THR A 54 -28.05 8.55 34.94
C THR A 54 -26.70 8.97 34.40
N ARG A 55 -25.63 8.29 34.75
CA ARG A 55 -24.29 8.54 34.16
C ARG A 55 -24.13 7.94 32.81
N ASP A 56 -24.65 6.73 32.57
CA ASP A 56 -24.66 6.09 31.25
C ASP A 56 -25.42 6.92 30.23
N GLU A 57 -26.55 7.52 30.60
CA GLU A 57 -27.33 8.38 29.69
C GLU A 57 -26.52 9.63 29.28
N ALA A 58 -25.87 10.30 30.24
CA ALA A 58 -25.07 11.48 29.95
C ALA A 58 -23.86 11.15 29.06
N VAL A 59 -23.14 10.07 29.38
CA VAL A 59 -21.99 9.60 28.60
C VAL A 59 -22.44 9.03 27.25
N GLY A 60 -23.60 8.40 27.19
CA GLY A 60 -24.18 7.85 25.97
C GLY A 60 -24.32 8.91 24.88
N VAL A 61 -24.79 10.11 25.21
CA VAL A 61 -24.91 11.22 24.26
C VAL A 61 -23.55 11.63 23.68
N GLU A 62 -22.49 11.66 24.51
CA GLU A 62 -21.14 11.98 24.08
C GLU A 62 -20.55 10.86 23.20
N LEU A 63 -20.83 9.58 23.51
CA LEU A 63 -20.40 8.44 22.70
C LEU A 63 -21.15 8.37 21.37
N ASP A 64 -22.44 8.76 21.32
CA ASP A 64 -23.20 8.87 20.08
C ASP A 64 -22.61 9.94 19.15
N ALA A 65 -22.28 11.09 19.72
CA ALA A 65 -21.59 12.16 18.98
C ALA A 65 -20.22 11.68 18.45
N ALA A 66 -19.43 11.03 19.30
CA ALA A 66 -18.13 10.47 18.90
C ALA A 66 -18.28 9.38 17.81
N THR A 67 -19.30 8.52 17.89
CA THR A 67 -19.60 7.51 16.88
C THR A 67 -19.95 8.16 15.54
N THR A 68 -20.72 9.25 15.57
CA THR A 68 -21.09 10.02 14.37
C THR A 68 -19.87 10.67 13.73
N GLU A 69 -19.01 11.29 14.52
CA GLU A 69 -17.75 11.87 14.03
C GLU A 69 -16.82 10.79 13.44
N LEU A 70 -16.70 9.64 14.10
CA LEU A 70 -15.89 8.51 13.63
C LEU A 70 -16.46 7.91 12.32
N SER A 71 -17.79 7.89 12.17
CA SER A 71 -18.43 7.49 10.91
C SER A 71 -18.10 8.45 9.76
N GLY A 72 -17.98 9.74 10.05
CA GLY A 72 -17.47 10.76 9.10
C GLY A 72 -16.04 10.44 8.66
N ILE A 73 -15.15 10.17 9.63
CA ILE A 73 -13.77 9.74 9.38
C ILE A 73 -13.73 8.47 8.53
N ALA A 74 -14.59 7.47 8.80
CA ALA A 74 -14.64 6.24 8.02
C ALA A 74 -14.99 6.48 6.54
N ASN A 75 -15.93 7.38 6.27
CA ASN A 75 -16.28 7.78 4.89
C ASN A 75 -15.10 8.47 4.18
N GLN A 76 -14.35 9.31 4.89
CA GLN A 76 -13.16 9.95 4.34
C GLN A 76 -12.04 8.92 4.06
N VAL A 77 -11.87 7.92 4.92
CA VAL A 77 -10.92 6.82 4.72
C VAL A 77 -11.28 6.00 3.47
N GLU A 78 -12.57 5.74 3.22
CA GLU A 78 -13.01 5.10 1.98
C GLU A 78 -12.63 5.94 0.75
N GLN A 79 -12.85 7.26 0.80
CA GLN A 79 -12.43 8.16 -0.27
C GLN A 79 -10.91 8.14 -0.47
N LEU A 80 -10.12 8.10 0.61
CA LEU A 80 -8.66 8.00 0.53
C LEU A 80 -8.23 6.69 -0.14
N GLY A 81 -8.90 5.57 0.15
CA GLY A 81 -8.69 4.28 -0.52
C GLY A 81 -8.99 4.35 -2.01
N LEU A 82 -10.08 5.02 -2.41
CA LEU A 82 -10.41 5.26 -3.83
C LEU A 82 -9.34 6.09 -4.54
N LEU A 83 -8.86 7.16 -3.91
CA LEU A 83 -7.79 8.00 -4.43
C LEU A 83 -6.48 7.21 -4.54
N GLY A 84 -6.16 6.35 -3.57
CA GLY A 84 -4.98 5.48 -3.63
C GLY A 84 -5.02 4.53 -4.83
N ARG A 85 -6.13 3.85 -5.06
CA ARG A 85 -6.32 3.00 -6.25
C ARG A 85 -6.30 3.80 -7.54
N GLY A 86 -6.91 4.99 -7.55
CA GLY A 86 -6.87 5.92 -8.68
C GLY A 86 -5.46 6.36 -9.03
N SER A 87 -4.62 6.64 -8.04
CA SER A 87 -3.21 6.99 -8.25
C SER A 87 -2.41 5.86 -8.91
N LEU A 88 -2.62 4.60 -8.48
CA LEU A 88 -1.98 3.44 -9.11
C LEU A 88 -2.44 3.24 -10.56
N ALA A 89 -3.74 3.42 -10.82
CA ALA A 89 -4.29 3.33 -12.18
C ALA A 89 -3.73 4.43 -13.09
N ALA A 90 -3.68 5.68 -12.61
CA ALA A 90 -3.12 6.81 -13.33
C ALA A 90 -1.62 6.61 -13.66
N LEU A 91 -0.83 6.13 -12.68
CA LEU A 91 0.58 5.80 -12.88
C LEU A 91 0.76 4.72 -13.96
N THR A 92 -0.02 3.64 -13.88
CA THR A 92 0.05 2.54 -14.85
C THR A 92 -0.37 3.00 -16.26
N ALA A 93 -1.35 3.91 -16.36
CA ALA A 93 -1.80 4.51 -17.61
C ALA A 93 -0.86 5.63 -18.12
N ARG A 94 0.16 6.01 -17.32
CA ARG A 94 1.06 7.16 -17.58
C ARG A 94 0.29 8.49 -17.70
N ASP A 95 -0.85 8.61 -17.03
CA ASP A 95 -1.62 9.87 -16.92
C ASP A 95 -1.13 10.65 -15.70
N PHE A 96 -0.03 11.37 -15.89
CA PHE A 96 0.62 12.13 -14.80
C PHE A 96 -0.21 13.31 -14.33
N ASP A 97 -1.02 13.91 -15.20
CA ASP A 97 -1.93 14.99 -14.82
C ASP A 97 -3.03 14.47 -13.87
N LEU A 98 -3.56 13.29 -14.13
CA LEU A 98 -4.52 12.64 -13.24
C LEU A 98 -3.84 12.20 -11.95
N LEU A 99 -2.62 11.66 -12.04
CA LEU A 99 -1.83 11.26 -10.88
C LEU A 99 -1.60 12.44 -9.92
N ASP A 100 -1.14 13.58 -10.44
CA ASP A 100 -0.88 14.79 -9.65
C ASP A 100 -2.15 15.31 -8.96
N ARG A 101 -3.26 15.38 -9.68
CA ARG A 101 -4.56 15.78 -9.10
C ARG A 101 -5.01 14.83 -8.00
N THR A 102 -4.87 13.53 -8.23
CA THR A 102 -5.28 12.50 -7.27
C THR A 102 -4.41 12.55 -6.00
N ILE A 103 -3.09 12.72 -6.18
CA ILE A 103 -2.13 12.89 -5.07
C ILE A 103 -2.46 14.16 -4.27
N ALA A 104 -2.70 15.29 -4.94
CA ALA A 104 -3.03 16.55 -4.27
C ALA A 104 -4.31 16.42 -3.43
N SER A 105 -5.38 15.85 -4.02
CA SER A 105 -6.65 15.62 -3.33
C SER A 105 -6.51 14.70 -2.13
N GLY A 106 -5.78 13.58 -2.29
CA GLY A 106 -5.57 12.64 -1.20
C GLY A 106 -4.66 13.17 -0.10
N THR A 107 -3.73 14.08 -0.43
CA THR A 107 -2.87 14.72 0.57
C THR A 107 -3.68 15.66 1.48
N VAL A 108 -4.60 16.43 0.92
CA VAL A 108 -5.53 17.24 1.71
C VAL A 108 -6.35 16.34 2.63
N LEU A 109 -6.99 15.32 2.05
CA LEU A 109 -7.85 14.39 2.80
C LEU A 109 -7.08 13.63 3.91
N ALA A 110 -5.85 13.19 3.66
CA ALA A 110 -5.02 12.51 4.66
C ALA A 110 -4.62 13.44 5.82
N ASN A 111 -4.44 14.73 5.56
CA ASN A 111 -4.19 15.74 6.59
C ASN A 111 -5.45 16.01 7.41
N ASP A 112 -6.60 16.16 6.75
CA ASP A 112 -7.90 16.38 7.41
C ASP A 112 -8.21 15.18 8.34
N LEU A 113 -8.04 13.93 7.84
CA LEU A 113 -8.20 12.71 8.64
C LEU A 113 -7.30 12.67 9.88
N ARG A 114 -6.05 13.09 9.77
CA ARG A 114 -5.13 13.17 10.90
C ARG A 114 -5.60 14.19 11.92
N ASP A 115 -6.02 15.36 11.48
CA ASP A 115 -6.41 16.46 12.34
C ASP A 115 -7.75 16.16 13.04
N GLU A 116 -8.75 15.64 12.30
CA GLU A 116 -10.03 15.18 12.86
C GLU A 116 -9.85 14.00 13.83
N GLY A 117 -9.03 13.00 13.47
CA GLY A 117 -8.72 11.87 14.34
C GLY A 117 -8.03 12.32 15.63
N THR A 118 -7.12 13.30 15.56
CA THR A 118 -6.46 13.88 16.72
C THR A 118 -7.47 14.63 17.60
N ALA A 119 -8.35 15.42 17.01
CA ALA A 119 -9.39 16.16 17.74
C ALA A 119 -10.37 15.21 18.44
N LEU A 120 -10.83 14.16 17.74
CA LEU A 120 -11.74 13.17 18.32
C LEU A 120 -11.06 12.38 19.44
N ARG A 121 -9.78 12.03 19.29
CA ARG A 121 -8.99 11.39 20.35
C ARG A 121 -8.92 12.27 21.60
N ALA A 122 -8.67 13.57 21.44
CA ALA A 122 -8.63 14.50 22.55
C ALA A 122 -10.00 14.58 23.26
N LYS A 123 -11.12 14.57 22.54
CA LYS A 123 -12.48 14.51 23.11
C LYS A 123 -12.68 13.22 23.89
N LEU A 124 -12.36 12.05 23.34
CA LEU A 124 -12.51 10.76 24.04
C LEU A 124 -11.64 10.70 25.30
N LEU A 125 -10.40 11.18 25.26
CA LEU A 125 -9.52 11.22 26.43
C LEU A 125 -10.00 12.21 27.51
N ALA A 126 -10.74 13.22 27.16
CA ALA A 126 -11.35 14.17 28.11
C ALA A 126 -12.62 13.62 28.76
N MET A 127 -13.19 12.51 28.25
CA MET A 127 -14.37 11.89 28.87
C MET A 127 -14.04 11.29 30.25
N PRO A 128 -14.97 11.28 31.18
CA PRO A 128 -14.77 10.71 32.53
C PRO A 128 -14.32 9.25 32.53
N MET A 129 -14.60 8.52 31.44
CA MET A 129 -14.25 7.10 31.24
C MET A 129 -12.76 6.86 31.03
N SER A 130 -11.97 7.89 30.77
CA SER A 130 -10.51 7.77 30.69
C SER A 130 -9.88 7.41 32.03
N GLU A 131 -10.54 7.72 33.16
CA GLU A 131 -10.09 7.44 34.52
C GLU A 131 -10.62 6.08 34.99
N PRO A 132 -9.75 5.17 35.53
CA PRO A 132 -10.16 3.82 35.96
C PRO A 132 -11.25 3.85 37.04
N ASP A 133 -11.17 4.77 38.00
CA ASP A 133 -12.14 4.86 39.11
C ASP A 133 -13.55 5.23 38.62
N THR A 134 -13.64 6.02 37.55
CA THR A 134 -14.93 6.43 36.99
C THR A 134 -15.60 5.29 36.20
N ARG A 135 -14.79 4.39 35.58
CA ARG A 135 -15.29 3.21 34.90
C ARG A 135 -16.08 2.26 35.80
N LEU A 136 -15.72 2.20 37.08
CA LEU A 136 -16.45 1.36 38.06
C LEU A 136 -17.89 1.80 38.29
N HIS A 137 -18.26 3.01 37.85
CA HIS A 137 -19.61 3.58 37.99
C HIS A 137 -20.44 3.60 36.70
N LEU A 138 -19.94 2.97 35.65
CA LEU A 138 -20.61 2.87 34.34
C LEU A 138 -20.94 1.41 34.02
N SER A 139 -21.94 1.19 33.20
CA SER A 139 -22.26 -0.16 32.71
C SER A 139 -21.10 -0.74 31.91
N PRO A 140 -20.90 -2.06 31.93
CA PRO A 140 -19.94 -2.74 31.07
C PRO A 140 -20.11 -2.39 29.58
N ALA A 141 -21.36 -2.32 29.12
CA ALA A 141 -21.70 -1.98 27.73
C ALA A 141 -21.17 -0.57 27.34
N THR A 142 -21.32 0.41 28.20
CA THR A 142 -20.82 1.77 27.99
C THR A 142 -19.30 1.80 27.95
N VAL A 143 -18.64 1.03 28.83
CA VAL A 143 -17.16 0.90 28.87
C VAL A 143 -16.65 0.19 27.61
N ASP A 144 -17.30 -0.89 27.18
CA ASP A 144 -16.93 -1.65 25.98
C ASP A 144 -17.08 -0.79 24.72
N ARG A 145 -18.18 -0.04 24.63
CA ARG A 145 -18.41 0.90 23.52
C ARG A 145 -17.31 1.97 23.44
N TYR A 146 -16.95 2.56 24.58
CA TYR A 146 -15.82 3.49 24.64
C TYR A 146 -14.52 2.83 24.17
N GLY A 147 -14.23 1.62 24.66
CA GLY A 147 -13.07 0.85 24.23
C GLY A 147 -13.02 0.61 22.74
N ALA A 148 -14.17 0.26 22.13
CA ALA A 148 -14.31 0.08 20.70
C ALA A 148 -14.03 1.37 19.89
N LEU A 149 -14.53 2.52 20.36
CA LEU A 149 -14.25 3.82 19.74
C LEU A 149 -12.77 4.20 19.81
N VAL A 150 -12.11 3.97 20.94
CA VAL A 150 -10.66 4.20 21.09
C VAL A 150 -9.87 3.29 20.16
N ALA A 151 -10.21 2.00 20.09
CA ALA A 151 -9.56 1.05 19.18
C ALA A 151 -9.77 1.43 17.72
N ALA A 152 -10.95 1.92 17.34
CA ALA A 152 -11.25 2.40 16.01
C ALA A 152 -10.39 3.62 15.62
N LEU A 153 -10.21 4.57 16.56
CA LEU A 153 -9.30 5.70 16.35
C LEU A 153 -7.83 5.26 16.23
N ASP A 154 -7.41 4.24 16.96
CA ASP A 154 -6.06 3.71 16.83
C ASP A 154 -5.81 3.12 15.45
N ALA A 155 -6.83 2.56 14.80
CA ALA A 155 -6.74 2.10 13.42
C ALA A 155 -6.47 3.24 12.42
N THR A 156 -6.82 4.48 12.76
CA THR A 156 -6.60 5.64 11.86
C THR A 156 -5.16 6.15 11.86
N ASN A 157 -4.35 5.83 12.87
CA ASN A 157 -3.00 6.37 13.07
C ASN A 157 -2.01 6.08 11.91
N GLY A 158 -2.30 5.11 11.04
CA GLY A 158 -1.41 4.70 9.95
C GLY A 158 -1.68 5.38 8.60
N PHE A 159 -2.85 6.04 8.42
CA PHE A 159 -3.28 6.53 7.10
C PHE A 159 -2.35 7.58 6.50
N ALA A 160 -2.00 8.62 7.27
CA ALA A 160 -1.13 9.67 6.79
C ALA A 160 0.25 9.12 6.38
N GLY A 161 0.81 8.17 7.14
CA GLY A 161 2.06 7.52 6.81
C GLY A 161 1.97 6.64 5.54
N SER A 162 0.87 5.91 5.37
CA SER A 162 0.63 5.10 4.17
C SER A 162 0.43 5.99 2.94
N TRP A 163 -0.32 7.10 3.09
CA TRP A 163 -0.48 8.08 2.03
C TRP A 163 0.85 8.74 1.66
N ALA A 164 1.66 9.16 2.63
CA ALA A 164 2.98 9.75 2.38
C ALA A 164 3.90 8.80 1.59
N ARG A 165 3.88 7.49 1.90
CA ARG A 165 4.63 6.49 1.12
C ARG A 165 4.12 6.35 -0.32
N LEU A 166 2.78 6.38 -0.52
CA LEU A 166 2.18 6.37 -1.84
C LEU A 166 2.61 7.58 -2.67
N VAL A 167 2.55 8.78 -2.07
CA VAL A 167 2.99 10.04 -2.71
C VAL A 167 4.45 9.97 -3.10
N GLN A 168 5.33 9.61 -2.15
CA GLN A 168 6.77 9.53 -2.41
C GLN A 168 7.09 8.55 -3.54
N GLY A 169 6.52 7.36 -3.51
CA GLY A 169 6.74 6.37 -4.56
C GLY A 169 6.17 6.79 -5.92
N SER A 170 5.00 7.45 -5.94
CA SER A 170 4.39 7.96 -7.17
C SER A 170 5.22 9.07 -7.81
N LEU A 171 5.74 9.99 -7.00
CA LEU A 171 6.64 11.05 -7.48
C LEU A 171 7.94 10.47 -8.03
N SER A 172 8.53 9.50 -7.33
CA SER A 172 9.74 8.81 -7.81
C SER A 172 9.50 8.07 -9.12
N ALA A 173 8.38 7.39 -9.26
CA ALA A 173 8.01 6.70 -10.51
C ALA A 173 7.75 7.69 -11.65
N GLY A 174 7.07 8.81 -11.39
CA GLY A 174 6.86 9.88 -12.37
C GLY A 174 8.17 10.50 -12.83
N ARG A 175 9.08 10.82 -11.89
CA ARG A 175 10.41 11.35 -12.20
C ARG A 175 11.24 10.36 -13.01
N LEU A 176 11.23 9.07 -12.64
CA LEU A 176 11.91 8.03 -13.40
C LEU A 176 11.40 7.99 -14.83
N THR A 177 10.08 8.00 -15.04
CA THR A 177 9.50 8.00 -16.38
C THR A 177 9.96 9.20 -17.20
N ALA A 178 9.95 10.39 -16.63
CA ALA A 178 10.40 11.60 -17.32
C ALA A 178 11.89 11.53 -17.71
N LEU A 179 12.74 10.97 -16.85
CA LEU A 179 14.16 10.77 -17.15
C LEU A 179 14.36 9.78 -18.31
N LEU A 180 13.62 8.66 -18.32
CA LEU A 180 13.74 7.63 -19.35
C LEU A 180 13.17 8.12 -20.70
N ASP A 181 12.03 8.80 -20.70
CA ASP A 181 11.46 9.41 -21.91
C ASP A 181 12.41 10.50 -22.46
N GLY A 182 12.96 11.35 -21.57
CA GLY A 182 13.93 12.36 -21.97
C GLY A 182 15.23 11.79 -22.53
N HIS A 183 15.70 10.65 -21.98
CA HIS A 183 16.84 9.89 -22.54
C HIS A 183 16.52 9.45 -23.97
N ASP A 184 15.41 8.79 -24.20
CA ASP A 184 15.03 8.28 -25.52
C ASP A 184 14.89 9.40 -26.55
N GLU A 185 14.29 10.54 -26.18
CA GLU A 185 14.21 11.73 -27.05
C GLU A 185 15.59 12.26 -27.45
N ARG A 186 16.56 12.28 -26.49
CA ARG A 186 17.93 12.73 -26.76
C ARG A 186 18.66 11.75 -27.66
N ILE A 187 18.49 10.45 -27.47
CA ILE A 187 19.06 9.41 -28.34
C ILE A 187 18.52 9.55 -29.76
N VAL A 188 17.19 9.66 -29.94
CA VAL A 188 16.56 9.85 -31.26
C VAL A 188 17.13 11.10 -31.94
N SER A 189 17.16 12.26 -31.24
CA SER A 189 17.70 13.51 -31.77
C SER A 189 19.20 13.40 -32.10
N GLY A 190 19.95 12.65 -31.29
CA GLY A 190 21.36 12.36 -31.56
C GLY A 190 21.58 11.53 -32.80
N ILE A 191 20.72 10.52 -33.02
CA ILE A 191 20.75 9.68 -34.25
C ILE A 191 20.42 10.52 -35.48
N GLU A 192 19.40 11.37 -35.45
CA GLU A 192 19.00 12.26 -36.52
C GLU A 192 20.16 13.22 -36.93
N ALA A 193 20.80 13.83 -35.92
CA ALA A 193 21.99 14.66 -36.17
C ALA A 193 23.15 13.85 -36.75
N GLY A 194 23.36 12.61 -36.29
CA GLY A 194 24.38 11.71 -36.83
C GLY A 194 24.13 11.31 -38.28
N VAL A 195 22.89 11.06 -38.67
CA VAL A 195 22.50 10.74 -40.07
C VAL A 195 22.80 11.90 -41.01
N THR A 196 22.67 13.14 -40.55
CA THR A 196 22.99 14.34 -41.33
C THR A 196 24.47 14.70 -41.32
N GLY A 197 25.29 14.00 -40.54
CA GLY A 197 26.73 14.25 -40.38
C GLY A 197 27.07 15.40 -39.43
N ASP A 198 26.09 15.89 -38.65
CA ASP A 198 26.32 16.89 -37.59
C ASP A 198 26.85 16.20 -36.33
N TRP A 199 28.08 15.73 -36.39
CA TRP A 199 28.73 14.98 -35.32
C TRP A 199 28.81 15.74 -33.98
N PRO A 200 29.13 17.06 -33.96
CA PRO A 200 29.15 17.78 -32.71
C PRO A 200 27.80 17.79 -31.97
N ASN A 201 26.71 18.04 -32.72
CA ASN A 201 25.38 18.04 -32.16
C ASN A 201 24.95 16.62 -31.75
N ALA A 202 25.23 15.62 -32.59
CA ALA A 202 24.96 14.22 -32.25
C ALA A 202 25.63 13.79 -30.94
N LEU A 203 26.91 14.09 -30.76
CA LEU A 203 27.64 13.77 -29.53
C LEU A 203 27.09 14.52 -28.33
N ALA A 204 26.76 15.83 -28.47
CA ALA A 204 26.17 16.60 -27.39
C ALA A 204 24.81 16.03 -26.94
N ARG A 205 23.99 15.52 -27.88
CA ARG A 205 22.72 14.87 -27.56
C ARG A 205 22.90 13.54 -26.81
N ILE A 206 23.86 12.71 -27.24
CA ILE A 206 24.17 11.45 -26.57
C ILE A 206 24.73 11.71 -25.16
N ASP A 207 25.63 12.70 -25.00
CA ASP A 207 26.16 13.06 -23.69
C ASP A 207 25.04 13.54 -22.74
N ALA A 208 24.04 14.29 -23.28
CA ALA A 208 22.86 14.69 -22.52
C ALA A 208 21.95 13.49 -22.17
N ALA A 209 21.80 12.53 -23.07
CA ALA A 209 21.07 11.29 -22.78
C ALA A 209 21.76 10.48 -21.66
N THR A 210 23.07 10.31 -21.74
CA THR A 210 23.86 9.61 -20.71
C THR A 210 23.74 10.28 -19.34
N ALA A 211 23.63 11.62 -19.29
CA ALA A 211 23.41 12.34 -18.03
C ALA A 211 22.04 12.01 -17.42
N LEU A 212 20.98 11.99 -18.23
CA LEU A 212 19.63 11.59 -17.78
C LEU A 212 19.61 10.14 -17.28
N LEU A 213 20.32 9.25 -17.95
CA LEU A 213 20.47 7.86 -17.52
C LEU A 213 21.18 7.75 -16.17
N ALA A 214 22.20 8.55 -15.91
CA ALA A 214 22.89 8.59 -14.61
C ALA A 214 21.97 9.11 -13.49
N GLU A 215 21.09 10.08 -13.78
CA GLU A 215 20.08 10.52 -12.82
C GLU A 215 19.05 9.42 -12.55
N ALA A 216 18.62 8.68 -13.58
CA ALA A 216 17.72 7.54 -13.42
C ALA A 216 18.35 6.42 -12.56
N GLU A 217 19.66 6.18 -12.68
CA GLU A 217 20.39 5.24 -11.84
C GLU A 217 20.43 5.68 -10.37
N ALA A 218 20.66 6.96 -10.10
CA ALA A 218 20.62 7.48 -8.74
C ALA A 218 19.22 7.30 -8.13
N LEU A 219 18.15 7.53 -8.90
CA LEU A 219 16.78 7.32 -8.45
C LEU A 219 16.46 5.83 -8.24
N ARG A 220 16.98 4.92 -9.08
CA ARG A 220 16.90 3.49 -8.89
C ARG A 220 17.54 3.06 -7.56
N ASP A 221 18.69 3.64 -7.18
CA ASP A 221 19.37 3.35 -5.91
C ASP A 221 18.53 3.78 -4.69
N GLU A 222 17.73 4.82 -4.83
CA GLU A 222 16.75 5.20 -3.81
C GLU A 222 15.59 4.19 -3.72
N LEU A 223 15.10 3.72 -4.87
CA LEU A 223 13.94 2.82 -4.97
C LEU A 223 14.25 1.39 -4.53
N GLN A 224 15.48 0.89 -4.68
CA GLN A 224 15.84 -0.51 -4.41
C GLN A 224 15.55 -0.98 -2.98
N ASN A 225 15.41 -0.05 -2.03
CA ASN A 225 15.09 -0.38 -0.63
C ASN A 225 13.59 -0.66 -0.41
N THR A 226 12.74 -0.33 -1.38
CA THR A 226 11.28 -0.39 -1.24
C THR A 226 10.60 -1.18 -2.35
N VAL A 227 11.28 -1.38 -3.49
CA VAL A 227 10.73 -1.99 -4.70
C VAL A 227 11.76 -2.92 -5.31
N ASP A 228 11.30 -3.99 -5.96
CA ASP A 228 12.14 -4.80 -6.85
C ASP A 228 12.55 -3.95 -8.08
N VAL A 229 13.84 -3.83 -8.31
CA VAL A 229 14.41 -3.00 -9.36
C VAL A 229 15.22 -3.82 -10.41
N ASP A 230 15.10 -5.14 -10.43
CA ASP A 230 15.90 -6.01 -11.30
C ASP A 230 15.66 -5.71 -12.78
N THR A 231 14.39 -5.57 -13.18
CA THR A 231 14.02 -5.22 -14.55
C THR A 231 14.53 -3.83 -14.93
N LEU A 232 14.44 -2.86 -14.01
CA LEU A 232 14.98 -1.52 -14.20
C LEU A 232 16.51 -1.55 -14.33
N ASN A 233 17.21 -2.30 -13.48
CA ASN A 233 18.66 -2.47 -13.56
C ASN A 233 19.11 -2.97 -14.91
N GLU A 234 18.44 -4.01 -15.44
CA GLU A 234 18.78 -4.57 -16.74
C GLU A 234 18.49 -3.58 -17.87
N TRP A 235 17.38 -2.84 -17.78
CA TRP A 235 17.03 -1.80 -18.75
C TRP A 235 18.09 -0.68 -18.76
N LEU A 236 18.46 -0.14 -17.60
CA LEU A 236 19.46 0.92 -17.48
C LEU A 236 20.84 0.47 -18.01
N ARG A 237 21.25 -0.76 -17.65
CA ARG A 237 22.51 -1.32 -18.13
C ARG A 237 22.55 -1.42 -19.67
N ARG A 238 21.51 -1.94 -20.30
CA ARG A 238 21.45 -2.10 -21.76
C ARG A 238 21.46 -0.77 -22.50
N ASN A 239 20.75 0.23 -21.97
CA ASN A 239 20.75 1.57 -22.56
C ASN A 239 22.11 2.24 -22.39
N ARG A 240 22.78 2.09 -21.25
CA ARG A 240 24.14 2.57 -21.07
C ARG A 240 25.11 1.94 -22.06
N ASP A 241 25.06 0.63 -22.25
CA ASP A 241 25.90 -0.07 -23.21
C ASP A 241 25.68 0.45 -24.63
N TYR A 242 24.41 0.75 -24.98
CA TYR A 242 24.07 1.35 -26.26
C TYR A 242 24.59 2.77 -26.42
N ASP A 243 24.41 3.64 -25.41
CA ASP A 243 24.92 5.01 -25.43
C ASP A 243 26.42 5.05 -25.65
N VAL A 244 27.16 4.20 -24.93
CA VAL A 244 28.62 4.08 -25.06
C VAL A 244 29.01 3.65 -26.47
N ALA A 245 28.33 2.65 -27.03
CA ALA A 245 28.62 2.14 -28.37
C ALA A 245 28.27 3.16 -29.47
N LEU A 246 27.13 3.84 -29.34
CA LEU A 246 26.69 4.87 -30.28
C LEU A 246 27.63 6.09 -30.24
N ARG A 247 28.00 6.53 -29.04
CA ARG A 247 28.98 7.62 -28.86
C ARG A 247 30.33 7.27 -29.51
N ALA A 248 30.82 6.06 -29.27
CA ALA A 248 32.07 5.59 -29.86
C ALA A 248 32.01 5.60 -31.41
N LEU A 249 30.93 5.16 -32.00
CA LEU A 249 30.67 5.20 -33.43
C LEU A 249 30.76 6.63 -33.96
N TYR A 250 30.12 7.59 -33.32
CA TYR A 250 30.12 8.98 -33.78
C TYR A 250 31.44 9.66 -33.59
N VAL A 251 32.19 9.35 -32.52
CA VAL A 251 33.59 9.87 -32.33
C VAL A 251 34.51 9.42 -33.46
N VAL A 252 34.44 8.16 -33.90
CA VAL A 252 35.30 7.68 -35.00
C VAL A 252 34.80 8.16 -36.37
N SER A 253 33.48 8.31 -36.54
CA SER A 253 32.89 8.83 -37.78
C SER A 253 33.24 10.31 -38.00
N ALA A 254 33.23 11.11 -36.94
CA ALA A 254 33.65 12.53 -36.96
C ALA A 254 35.12 12.72 -37.46
N LYS A 255 35.99 11.75 -37.16
CA LYS A 255 37.41 11.80 -37.57
C LYS A 255 37.59 11.45 -39.04
N SER A 256 36.68 10.72 -39.64
CA SER A 256 36.77 10.23 -41.04
C SER A 256 35.41 10.28 -41.75
N PRO A 257 34.87 11.49 -41.96
CA PRO A 257 33.49 11.65 -42.42
C PRO A 257 33.19 11.14 -43.83
N THR A 258 34.22 10.96 -44.64
CA THR A 258 34.09 10.58 -46.07
C THR A 258 34.56 9.16 -46.37
N ARG A 259 35.10 8.42 -45.38
CA ARG A 259 35.69 7.08 -45.59
C ARG A 259 35.25 6.12 -44.52
N VAL A 260 34.84 4.92 -44.90
CA VAL A 260 34.57 3.81 -43.97
C VAL A 260 35.92 3.13 -43.62
N THR A 261 36.47 3.45 -42.46
CA THR A 261 37.72 2.85 -41.94
C THR A 261 37.43 1.53 -41.19
N PRO A 262 38.46 0.70 -40.92
CA PRO A 262 38.27 -0.50 -40.08
C PRO A 262 37.72 -0.16 -38.71
N GLU A 263 38.11 0.98 -38.10
CA GLU A 263 37.64 1.48 -36.79
C GLU A 263 36.15 1.79 -36.86
N ILE A 264 35.66 2.45 -37.92
CA ILE A 264 34.23 2.74 -38.12
C ILE A 264 33.44 1.44 -38.25
N ARG A 265 33.99 0.45 -39.01
CA ARG A 265 33.31 -0.87 -39.10
C ARG A 265 33.22 -1.60 -37.78
N ALA A 266 34.28 -1.57 -36.99
CA ALA A 266 34.28 -2.17 -35.65
C ALA A 266 33.29 -1.47 -34.72
N ALA A 267 33.27 -0.13 -34.72
CA ALA A 267 32.36 0.66 -33.91
C ALA A 267 30.88 0.44 -34.34
N LEU A 268 30.61 0.34 -35.64
CA LEU A 268 29.27 0.03 -36.18
C LEU A 268 28.80 -1.38 -35.73
N ALA A 269 29.71 -2.37 -35.75
CA ALA A 269 29.40 -3.71 -35.27
C ALA A 269 29.10 -3.73 -33.77
N ALA A 270 29.85 -2.97 -32.98
CA ALA A 270 29.59 -2.84 -31.55
C ALA A 270 28.25 -2.15 -31.26
N GLU A 271 27.97 -1.02 -31.95
CA GLU A 271 26.68 -0.33 -31.85
C GLU A 271 25.52 -1.24 -32.24
N LYS A 272 25.64 -1.98 -33.34
CA LYS A 272 24.62 -2.94 -33.77
C LYS A 272 24.38 -4.01 -32.69
N THR A 273 25.44 -4.54 -32.09
CA THR A 273 25.33 -5.54 -31.02
C THR A 273 24.60 -4.98 -29.80
N ALA A 274 24.97 -3.76 -29.37
CA ALA A 274 24.33 -3.10 -28.25
C ALA A 274 22.86 -2.75 -28.56
N ARG A 275 22.58 -2.26 -29.77
CA ARG A 275 21.20 -1.98 -30.22
C ARG A 275 20.33 -3.23 -30.28
N ASP A 276 20.88 -4.34 -30.79
CA ASP A 276 20.16 -5.62 -30.88
C ASP A 276 19.87 -6.19 -29.46
N ALA A 277 20.62 -5.78 -28.45
CA ALA A 277 20.40 -6.14 -27.05
C ALA A 277 19.38 -5.23 -26.34
N LEU A 278 19.01 -4.07 -26.91
CA LEU A 278 17.96 -3.22 -26.35
C LEU A 278 16.64 -3.96 -26.27
N PRO A 279 15.83 -3.66 -25.25
CA PRO A 279 14.45 -4.15 -25.16
C PRO A 279 13.68 -3.71 -26.41
N ARG A 280 13.05 -4.66 -27.10
CA ARG A 280 12.39 -4.40 -28.42
C ARG A 280 11.05 -3.68 -28.28
N ASP A 281 10.58 -3.45 -27.07
CA ASP A 281 9.22 -2.97 -26.83
C ASP A 281 9.20 -1.86 -25.76
N THR A 282 8.54 -0.75 -26.06
CA THR A 282 8.19 0.29 -25.08
C THR A 282 7.33 -0.28 -23.93
N ALA A 283 6.74 -1.48 -24.11
CA ALA A 283 6.09 -2.23 -23.04
C ALA A 283 7.00 -2.49 -21.84
N ASN A 284 8.33 -2.50 -22.00
CA ASN A 284 9.25 -2.70 -20.87
C ASN A 284 9.20 -1.56 -19.85
N LEU A 285 9.02 -0.32 -20.28
CA LEU A 285 8.81 0.79 -19.36
C LEU A 285 7.49 0.63 -18.59
N GLY A 286 6.43 0.21 -19.27
CA GLY A 286 5.15 -0.14 -18.63
C GLY A 286 5.30 -1.30 -17.61
N ILE A 287 6.15 -2.29 -17.91
CA ILE A 287 6.45 -3.39 -16.97
C ILE A 287 7.19 -2.85 -15.75
N ILE A 288 8.22 -2.02 -15.95
CA ILE A 288 8.97 -1.38 -14.86
C ILE A 288 8.04 -0.58 -13.95
N LEU A 289 7.17 0.26 -14.52
CA LEU A 289 6.20 1.03 -13.77
C LEU A 289 5.18 0.14 -13.04
N ALA A 290 4.75 -0.96 -13.67
CA ALA A 290 3.86 -1.93 -13.05
C ALA A 290 4.54 -2.68 -11.89
N GLU A 291 5.84 -2.95 -11.96
CA GLU A 291 6.62 -3.55 -10.86
C GLU A 291 6.77 -2.57 -9.70
N ILE A 292 7.11 -1.31 -9.98
CA ILE A 292 7.15 -0.24 -8.97
C ILE A 292 5.77 -0.08 -8.31
N ALA A 293 4.69 -0.08 -9.09
CA ALA A 293 3.33 0.03 -8.57
C ALA A 293 2.93 -1.18 -7.72
N ARG A 294 3.29 -2.40 -8.12
CA ARG A 294 3.00 -3.63 -7.36
C ARG A 294 3.79 -3.75 -6.05
N GLY A 295 4.99 -3.18 -6.00
CA GLY A 295 5.85 -3.18 -4.83
C GLY A 295 5.36 -2.22 -3.74
N GLY A 296 6.16 -1.19 -3.44
CA GLY A 296 5.92 -0.27 -2.33
C GLY A 296 4.60 0.50 -2.40
N LEU A 297 4.13 0.87 -3.61
CA LEU A 297 2.88 1.64 -3.78
C LEU A 297 1.65 0.81 -3.44
N ASN A 298 1.57 -0.42 -3.94
CA ASN A 298 0.45 -1.31 -3.64
C ASN A 298 0.41 -1.67 -2.14
N GLN A 299 1.56 -1.82 -1.48
CA GLN A 299 1.62 -2.04 -0.03
C GLN A 299 1.06 -0.85 0.75
N ALA A 300 1.29 0.38 0.28
CA ALA A 300 0.70 1.56 0.90
C ALA A 300 -0.84 1.57 0.76
N VAL A 301 -1.37 1.20 -0.41
CA VAL A 301 -2.82 1.06 -0.64
C VAL A 301 -3.40 -0.07 0.20
N ILE A 302 -2.73 -1.23 0.26
CA ILE A 302 -3.14 -2.35 1.12
C ILE A 302 -3.21 -1.90 2.58
N GLY A 303 -2.21 -1.16 3.08
CA GLY A 303 -2.22 -0.63 4.44
C GLY A 303 -3.41 0.31 4.73
N ILE A 304 -3.85 1.10 3.74
CA ILE A 304 -5.06 1.92 3.85
C ILE A 304 -6.30 1.02 3.91
N GLU A 305 -6.42 0.02 3.04
CA GLU A 305 -7.59 -0.89 3.01
C GLU A 305 -7.70 -1.76 4.27
N GLU A 306 -6.57 -2.26 4.80
CA GLU A 306 -6.55 -3.00 6.06
C GLU A 306 -6.98 -2.14 7.24
N ALA A 307 -6.52 -0.89 7.30
CA ALA A 307 -6.90 0.03 8.34
C ALA A 307 -8.38 0.44 8.20
N ARG A 308 -8.89 0.59 6.97
CA ARG A 308 -10.31 0.79 6.68
C ARG A 308 -11.16 -0.38 7.19
N ALA A 309 -10.74 -1.61 6.94
CA ALA A 309 -11.44 -2.80 7.43
C ALA A 309 -11.49 -2.81 8.97
N ARG A 310 -10.35 -2.58 9.64
CA ARG A 310 -10.30 -2.50 11.11
C ARG A 310 -11.21 -1.40 11.67
N LEU A 311 -11.26 -0.25 10.99
CA LEU A 311 -12.14 0.85 11.38
C LEU A 311 -13.62 0.46 11.25
N ALA A 312 -14.00 -0.21 10.15
CA ALA A 312 -15.37 -0.70 9.93
C ALA A 312 -15.78 -1.73 10.98
N ASP A 313 -14.92 -2.70 11.30
CA ASP A 313 -15.16 -3.71 12.34
C ASP A 313 -15.36 -3.06 13.72
N ALA A 314 -14.53 -2.08 14.06
CA ALA A 314 -14.63 -1.38 15.34
C ALA A 314 -15.86 -0.48 15.42
N LEU A 315 -16.29 0.14 14.32
CA LEU A 315 -17.55 0.89 14.25
C LEU A 315 -18.76 -0.02 14.41
N ALA A 316 -18.73 -1.21 13.79
CA ALA A 316 -19.80 -2.20 13.98
C ALA A 316 -19.92 -2.62 15.45
N ALA A 317 -18.78 -2.89 16.11
CA ALA A 317 -18.75 -3.22 17.53
C ALA A 317 -19.25 -2.06 18.42
N ALA A 318 -18.98 -0.81 18.06
CA ALA A 318 -19.43 0.36 18.82
C ALA A 318 -20.94 0.67 18.61
N GLY A 319 -21.51 0.22 17.48
CA GLY A 319 -22.91 0.47 17.09
C GLY A 319 -23.89 -0.64 17.52
N GLU A 320 -23.43 -1.81 17.97
CA GLU A 320 -24.32 -2.84 18.47
C GLU A 320 -24.94 -2.38 19.82
N PRO A 321 -26.28 -2.23 19.88
CA PRO A 321 -26.92 -1.98 21.17
C PRO A 321 -26.66 -3.19 22.08
N ALA A 322 -26.21 -2.91 23.32
CA ALA A 322 -26.09 -3.95 24.32
C ALA A 322 -27.36 -4.78 24.34
N ALA A 323 -27.24 -6.10 24.15
CA ALA A 323 -28.36 -7.00 24.32
C ALA A 323 -28.94 -6.74 25.71
N GLN A 324 -30.19 -6.25 25.74
CA GLN A 324 -30.95 -6.10 26.98
C GLN A 324 -31.34 -7.51 27.38
N ASP A 325 -30.56 -8.11 28.29
CA ASP A 325 -30.95 -9.30 29.06
C ASP A 325 -31.83 -8.93 30.28
#